data_2f610e159154faf081f7c2d69460c14a
#
_entry.id   2f610e159154faf081f7c2d69460c14a
#
_cell.length_a   1.000
_cell.length_b   1.000
_cell.length_c   1.000
_cell.angle_alpha   90.00
_cell.angle_beta   90.00
_cell.angle_gamma   90.00
#
_symmetry.space_group_name_H-M   'P 1'
#
loop_
_entity.id
_entity.type
_entity.pdbx_description
1 polymer ?
#
loop_
_entity_poly.entity_id
_entity_poly.type
_entity_poly.pdbx_seq_one_letter_code
_entity_poly.pdbx_strand_id
1 'polypeptide(L)'
;MKKFFALLLSIMLLSTAALAEVKIGQVEYAAHGTSCFAVLTVAMDGDTIVAAHIDEFQFMDAATAEGVPNSDASFGQNYPEGKVLASKVVNNGLYSTNMTTKAGATTPLGVSYNAIEAS
;
A
#
# COMPACT_ATOMS: atom_id res chain seq x y z
N MET A 1 40.21 -40.30 1.29
CA MET A 1 40.11 -38.99 1.99
C MET A 1 40.15 -37.76 1.05
N LYS A 2 41.12 -37.66 0.14
CA LYS A 2 41.22 -36.49 -0.78
C LYS A 2 39.98 -36.30 -1.70
N LYS A 3 39.35 -37.36 -2.17
CA LYS A 3 38.15 -37.29 -3.03
C LYS A 3 36.87 -36.92 -2.26
N PHE A 4 36.77 -37.28 -0.99
CA PHE A 4 35.64 -36.90 -0.12
C PHE A 4 35.71 -35.40 0.26
N PHE A 5 36.94 -34.87 0.45
CA PHE A 5 37.12 -33.45 0.75
C PHE A 5 36.77 -32.53 -0.44
N ALA A 6 37.08 -32.98 -1.67
CA ALA A 6 36.72 -32.25 -2.88
C ALA A 6 35.20 -32.21 -3.13
N LEU A 7 34.50 -33.30 -2.78
CA LEU A 7 33.03 -33.37 -2.91
C LEU A 7 32.34 -32.48 -1.86
N LEU A 8 32.87 -32.43 -0.62
CA LEU A 8 32.31 -31.56 0.42
C LEU A 8 32.53 -30.06 0.09
N LEU A 9 33.67 -29.74 -0.48
CA LEU A 9 34.01 -28.35 -0.89
C LEU A 9 33.13 -27.89 -2.08
N SER A 10 32.83 -28.80 -3.02
CA SER A 10 31.91 -28.48 -4.14
C SER A 10 30.45 -28.33 -3.70
N ILE A 11 30.01 -29.03 -2.66
CA ILE A 11 28.66 -28.86 -2.09
C ILE A 11 28.55 -27.55 -1.31
N MET A 12 29.62 -27.11 -0.63
CA MET A 12 29.66 -25.80 0.03
C MET A 12 29.67 -24.62 -0.95
N LEU A 13 30.24 -24.80 -2.15
CA LEU A 13 30.25 -23.75 -3.19
C LEU A 13 28.92 -23.61 -3.95
N LEU A 14 28.05 -24.63 -3.86
CA LEU A 14 26.71 -24.58 -4.47
C LEU A 14 25.63 -24.00 -3.55
N SER A 15 25.95 -23.70 -2.30
CA SER A 15 25.01 -23.15 -1.31
C SER A 15 25.08 -21.62 -1.16
N THR A 16 25.74 -20.88 -2.04
CA THR A 16 25.43 -19.49 -2.24
C THR A 16 24.14 -19.42 -3.09
N ALA A 17 23.01 -19.83 -2.48
CA ALA A 17 21.74 -19.33 -2.94
C ALA A 17 21.90 -17.81 -2.94
N ALA A 18 21.97 -17.20 -4.11
CA ALA A 18 21.84 -15.76 -4.23
C ALA A 18 20.52 -15.45 -3.53
N LEU A 19 20.58 -14.87 -2.35
CA LEU A 19 19.41 -14.29 -1.73
C LEU A 19 18.94 -13.25 -2.73
N ALA A 20 17.81 -13.51 -3.37
CA ALA A 20 17.21 -12.55 -4.26
C ALA A 20 17.00 -11.27 -3.46
N GLU A 21 17.58 -10.18 -3.95
CA GLU A 21 17.47 -8.88 -3.29
C GLU A 21 16.11 -8.29 -3.61
N VAL A 22 15.18 -8.41 -2.67
CA VAL A 22 13.87 -7.77 -2.82
C VAL A 22 14.05 -6.26 -2.75
N LYS A 23 13.65 -5.56 -3.80
CA LYS A 23 13.64 -4.10 -3.88
C LYS A 23 12.24 -3.58 -3.60
N ILE A 24 12.16 -2.48 -2.85
CA ILE A 24 10.91 -1.80 -2.56
C ILE A 24 10.95 -0.43 -3.20
N GLY A 25 9.90 -0.11 -3.95
CA GLY A 25 9.65 1.21 -4.52
C GLY A 25 8.32 1.77 -4.04
N GLN A 26 8.25 3.11 -3.93
CA GLN A 26 7.03 3.81 -3.56
C GLN A 26 6.87 5.04 -4.44
N VAL A 27 5.63 5.38 -4.74
CA VAL A 27 5.25 6.61 -5.44
C VAL A 27 3.98 7.18 -4.84
N GLU A 28 3.91 8.49 -4.77
CA GLU A 28 2.73 9.26 -4.41
C GLU A 28 2.18 9.97 -5.65
N TYR A 29 0.86 9.93 -5.85
CA TYR A 29 0.22 10.58 -6.98
C TYR A 29 -1.20 11.06 -6.67
N ALA A 30 -1.49 12.31 -7.01
CA ALA A 30 -2.81 12.90 -6.83
C ALA A 30 -3.68 12.67 -8.08
N ALA A 31 -4.17 11.44 -8.27
CA ALA A 31 -4.92 11.03 -9.46
C ALA A 31 -6.28 11.73 -9.60
N HIS A 32 -6.91 12.09 -8.48
CA HIS A 32 -8.26 12.65 -8.43
C HIS A 32 -8.32 14.14 -8.09
N GLY A 33 -7.26 14.86 -8.36
CA GLY A 33 -7.21 16.31 -8.18
C GLY A 33 -6.79 16.76 -6.77
N THR A 34 -7.38 17.83 -6.25
CA THR A 34 -6.86 18.56 -5.09
C THR A 34 -7.24 17.96 -3.73
N SER A 35 -8.10 16.98 -3.69
CA SER A 35 -8.70 16.50 -2.44
C SER A 35 -8.21 15.14 -1.97
N CYS A 36 -7.45 14.41 -2.80
CA CYS A 36 -6.88 13.13 -2.41
C CYS A 36 -5.58 12.83 -3.15
N PHE A 37 -4.77 11.98 -2.59
CA PHE A 37 -3.60 11.40 -3.23
C PHE A 37 -3.48 9.92 -2.90
N ALA A 38 -2.92 9.17 -3.83
CA ALA A 38 -2.60 7.76 -3.65
C ALA A 38 -1.14 7.58 -3.23
N VAL A 39 -0.88 6.54 -2.45
CA VAL A 39 0.43 5.98 -2.18
C VAL A 39 0.45 4.55 -2.69
N LEU A 40 1.31 4.26 -3.64
CA LEU A 40 1.53 2.92 -4.17
C LEU A 40 2.92 2.44 -3.74
N THR A 41 2.97 1.30 -3.06
CA THR A 41 4.20 0.62 -2.68
C THR A 41 4.28 -0.72 -3.40
N VAL A 42 5.43 -1.03 -3.99
CA VAL A 42 5.68 -2.26 -4.75
C VAL A 42 6.95 -2.92 -4.25
N ALA A 43 6.90 -4.23 -4.04
CA ALA A 43 8.08 -5.07 -3.80
C ALA A 43 8.37 -5.90 -5.06
N MET A 44 9.65 -5.93 -5.45
CA MET A 44 10.13 -6.64 -6.64
C MET A 44 11.23 -7.63 -6.29
N ASP A 45 11.17 -8.80 -6.89
CA ASP A 45 12.25 -9.77 -6.96
C ASP A 45 12.77 -9.81 -8.40
N GLY A 46 13.92 -9.21 -8.65
CA GLY A 46 14.39 -8.95 -10.02
C GLY A 46 13.38 -8.08 -10.79
N ASP A 47 12.86 -8.60 -11.88
CA ASP A 47 11.87 -7.93 -12.74
C ASP A 47 10.41 -8.36 -12.43
N THR A 48 10.20 -9.13 -11.37
CA THR A 48 8.88 -9.66 -10.99
C THR A 48 8.32 -8.88 -9.81
N ILE A 49 7.10 -8.38 -9.93
CA ILE A 49 6.36 -7.83 -8.78
C ILE A 49 5.93 -9.00 -7.90
N VAL A 50 6.34 -8.99 -6.64
CA VAL A 50 6.00 -10.03 -5.64
C VAL A 50 5.00 -9.55 -4.61
N ALA A 51 4.82 -8.26 -4.47
CA ALA A 51 3.76 -7.65 -3.66
C ALA A 51 3.50 -6.21 -4.13
N ALA A 52 2.26 -5.77 -3.98
CA ALA A 52 1.88 -4.38 -4.15
C ALA A 52 0.90 -3.98 -3.05
N HIS A 53 0.92 -2.71 -2.67
CA HIS A 53 -0.05 -2.13 -1.75
C HIS A 53 -0.41 -0.73 -2.22
N ILE A 54 -1.71 -0.44 -2.26
CA ILE A 54 -2.25 0.86 -2.63
C ILE A 54 -3.14 1.39 -1.51
N ASP A 55 -2.94 2.64 -1.13
CA ASP A 55 -3.88 3.39 -0.31
C ASP A 55 -4.08 4.78 -0.90
N GLU A 56 -5.21 5.37 -0.63
CA GLU A 56 -5.49 6.77 -0.95
C GLU A 56 -5.89 7.51 0.30
N PHE A 57 -5.37 8.72 0.42
CA PHE A 57 -5.66 9.62 1.53
C PHE A 57 -6.49 10.80 1.03
N GLN A 58 -7.54 11.14 1.76
CA GLN A 58 -8.35 12.31 1.49
C GLN A 58 -8.91 12.93 2.77
N PHE A 59 -9.39 14.16 2.66
CA PHE A 59 -10.13 14.80 3.74
C PHE A 59 -11.53 14.21 3.83
N MET A 60 -11.83 13.58 4.98
CA MET A 60 -13.14 13.01 5.31
C MET A 60 -13.75 13.76 6.48
N ASP A 61 -15.05 13.53 6.72
CA ASP A 61 -15.77 14.12 7.84
C ASP A 61 -15.23 13.56 9.17
N ALA A 62 -14.75 14.44 10.04
CA ALA A 62 -14.14 14.09 11.32
C ALA A 62 -15.13 13.42 12.30
N ALA A 63 -16.45 13.61 12.11
CA ALA A 63 -17.47 13.00 12.95
C ALA A 63 -17.68 11.51 12.64
N THR A 64 -17.27 11.04 11.47
CA THR A 64 -17.57 9.69 10.98
C THR A 64 -16.35 8.87 10.56
N ALA A 65 -15.27 9.53 10.15
CA ALA A 65 -14.07 8.86 9.65
C ALA A 65 -13.00 8.73 10.73
N GLU A 66 -12.24 7.64 10.65
CA GLU A 66 -11.00 7.49 11.41
C GLU A 66 -9.88 8.24 10.69
N GLY A 67 -9.36 9.28 11.33
CA GLY A 67 -8.23 10.06 10.82
C GLY A 67 -6.90 9.33 10.96
N VAL A 68 -5.93 9.75 10.16
CA VAL A 68 -4.53 9.35 10.38
C VAL A 68 -4.11 9.77 11.80
N PRO A 69 -3.53 8.88 12.61
CA PRO A 69 -3.16 9.19 13.99
C PRO A 69 -2.33 10.48 14.10
N ASN A 70 -2.68 11.34 15.04
CA ASN A 70 -2.09 12.66 15.29
C ASN A 70 -2.19 13.67 14.12
N SER A 71 -2.93 13.38 13.07
CA SER A 71 -3.09 14.32 11.95
C SER A 71 -4.00 15.52 12.29
N ASP A 72 -4.76 15.42 13.36
CA ASP A 72 -5.64 16.47 13.91
C ASP A 72 -4.94 17.45 14.88
N ALA A 73 -3.69 17.15 15.28
CA ALA A 73 -2.88 18.00 16.15
C ALA A 73 -2.27 19.20 15.38
N SER A 74 -1.01 19.53 15.60
CA SER A 74 -0.34 20.66 14.92
C SER A 74 -0.24 20.48 13.41
N PHE A 75 -0.14 19.23 12.93
CA PHE A 75 -0.15 18.90 11.50
C PHE A 75 -1.47 19.29 10.83
N GLY A 76 -2.60 19.09 11.51
CA GLY A 76 -3.93 19.35 10.99
C GLY A 76 -4.44 20.80 11.16
N GLN A 77 -3.63 21.74 11.64
CA GLN A 77 -4.08 23.10 11.95
C GLN A 77 -4.69 23.86 10.77
N ASN A 78 -4.32 23.50 9.54
CA ASN A 78 -4.82 24.14 8.31
C ASN A 78 -5.76 23.23 7.52
N TYR A 79 -6.28 22.18 8.13
CA TYR A 79 -7.27 21.34 7.48
C TYR A 79 -8.60 22.08 7.31
N PRO A 80 -9.39 21.73 6.30
CA PRO A 80 -10.76 22.23 6.18
C PRO A 80 -11.56 21.94 7.46
N GLU A 81 -12.38 22.90 7.88
CA GLU A 81 -13.18 22.79 9.08
C GLU A 81 -14.02 21.49 9.07
N GLY A 82 -14.03 20.76 10.19
CA GLY A 82 -14.75 19.50 10.35
C GLY A 82 -14.16 18.33 9.56
N LYS A 83 -12.95 18.43 9.04
CA LYS A 83 -12.28 17.38 8.28
C LYS A 83 -11.05 16.84 8.98
N VAL A 84 -10.77 15.56 8.72
CA VAL A 84 -9.51 14.89 9.07
C VAL A 84 -8.91 14.28 7.81
N LEU A 85 -7.58 14.19 7.79
CA LEU A 85 -6.90 13.37 6.77
C LEU A 85 -7.13 11.90 7.11
N ALA A 86 -7.66 11.14 6.18
CA ALA A 86 -8.08 9.76 6.41
C ALA A 86 -7.65 8.84 5.27
N SER A 87 -7.18 7.63 5.62
CA SER A 87 -6.92 6.55 4.68
C SER A 87 -8.24 5.96 4.19
N LYS A 88 -8.37 5.75 2.88
CA LYS A 88 -9.52 5.07 2.30
C LYS A 88 -9.52 3.57 2.60
N VAL A 89 -8.36 2.96 2.78
CA VAL A 89 -8.25 1.55 3.17
C VAL A 89 -8.79 1.36 4.58
N VAL A 90 -8.36 2.17 5.54
CA VAL A 90 -8.85 2.15 6.94
C VAL A 90 -10.35 2.42 6.98
N ASN A 91 -10.84 3.39 6.20
CA ASN A 91 -12.24 3.79 6.15
C ASN A 91 -13.02 3.12 4.98
N ASN A 92 -12.59 1.94 4.51
CA ASN A 92 -13.15 1.30 3.32
C ASN A 92 -14.68 1.13 3.38
N GLY A 93 -15.21 0.70 4.51
CA GLY A 93 -16.65 0.54 4.70
C GLY A 93 -17.43 1.85 4.55
N LEU A 94 -16.99 2.91 5.24
CA LEU A 94 -17.57 4.24 5.15
C LEU A 94 -17.45 4.81 3.73
N TYR A 95 -16.26 4.73 3.14
CA TYR A 95 -15.99 5.25 1.80
C TYR A 95 -16.85 4.54 0.76
N SER A 96 -16.87 3.20 0.76
CA SER A 96 -17.66 2.40 -0.18
C SER A 96 -19.16 2.69 -0.08
N THR A 97 -19.69 2.80 1.14
CA THR A 97 -21.11 3.18 1.38
C THR A 97 -21.42 4.56 0.80
N ASN A 98 -20.55 5.54 1.03
CA ASN A 98 -20.71 6.88 0.48
C ASN A 98 -20.65 6.89 -1.06
N MET A 99 -19.75 6.11 -1.67
CA MET A 99 -19.64 6.02 -3.12
C MET A 99 -20.84 5.30 -3.75
N THR A 100 -21.36 4.27 -3.11
CA THR A 100 -22.61 3.63 -3.54
C THR A 100 -23.77 4.61 -3.51
N THR A 101 -23.92 5.34 -2.42
CA THR A 101 -25.05 6.26 -2.21
C THR A 101 -24.98 7.50 -3.11
N LYS A 102 -23.80 8.10 -3.25
CA LYS A 102 -23.60 9.39 -3.93
C LYS A 102 -23.25 9.28 -5.40
N ALA A 103 -22.57 8.19 -5.79
CA ALA A 103 -22.04 8.00 -7.15
C ALA A 103 -22.51 6.71 -7.83
N GLY A 104 -23.35 5.90 -7.17
CA GLY A 104 -23.86 4.66 -7.74
C GLY A 104 -22.80 3.58 -7.92
N ALA A 105 -21.67 3.63 -7.16
CA ALA A 105 -20.65 2.61 -7.23
C ALA A 105 -21.20 1.24 -6.81
N THR A 106 -20.91 0.22 -7.60
CA THR A 106 -21.38 -1.16 -7.36
C THR A 106 -20.31 -2.05 -6.74
N THR A 107 -19.05 -1.64 -6.80
CA THR A 107 -17.91 -2.40 -6.26
C THR A 107 -17.31 -1.64 -5.08
N PRO A 108 -17.19 -2.27 -3.91
CA PRO A 108 -16.46 -1.67 -2.78
C PRO A 108 -15.01 -1.38 -3.11
N LEU A 109 -14.45 -0.30 -2.56
CA LEU A 109 -13.08 0.12 -2.83
C LEU A 109 -12.06 -0.98 -2.53
N GLY A 110 -12.16 -1.63 -1.37
CA GLY A 110 -11.24 -2.69 -0.97
C GLY A 110 -11.23 -3.88 -1.93
N VAL A 111 -12.37 -4.19 -2.57
CA VAL A 111 -12.43 -5.24 -3.61
C VAL A 111 -11.63 -4.83 -4.83
N SER A 112 -11.73 -3.56 -5.25
CA SER A 112 -10.96 -3.03 -6.38
C SER A 112 -9.47 -3.00 -6.09
N TYR A 113 -9.06 -2.55 -4.89
CA TYR A 113 -7.66 -2.51 -4.49
C TYR A 113 -7.05 -3.91 -4.40
N ASN A 114 -7.74 -4.85 -3.74
CA ASN A 114 -7.27 -6.24 -3.65
C ASN A 114 -7.10 -6.89 -5.04
N ALA A 115 -7.96 -6.56 -6.00
CA ALA A 115 -7.83 -7.07 -7.37
C ALA A 115 -6.60 -6.50 -8.09
N ILE A 116 -6.26 -5.22 -7.86
CA ILE A 116 -5.05 -4.60 -8.41
C ILE A 116 -3.80 -5.16 -7.74
N GLU A 117 -3.81 -5.30 -6.41
CA GLU A 117 -2.68 -5.82 -5.64
C GLU A 117 -2.36 -7.30 -5.94
N ALA A 118 -3.36 -8.06 -6.39
CA ALA A 118 -3.23 -9.49 -6.73
C ALA A 118 -2.91 -9.74 -8.22
N SER A 119 -2.89 -8.72 -9.07
CA SER A 119 -2.63 -8.85 -10.50
C SER A 119 -1.13 -8.82 -10.81
#